data_90a2a6339b6b5dcf519c279faaf25235
#
_entry.id   90a2a6339b6b5dcf519c279faaf25235
#
_cell.length_a   1.000
_cell.length_b   1.000
_cell.length_c   1.000
_cell.angle_alpha   90.00
_cell.angle_beta   90.00
_cell.angle_gamma   90.00
#
_symmetry.space_group_name_H-M   'P 1'
#
loop_
_entity.id
_entity.type
_entity.pdbx_description
1 polymer ?
#
loop_
_entity_poly.entity_id
_entity_poly.type
_entity_poly.pdbx_seq_one_letter_code
_entity_poly.pdbx_strand_id
1 'polypeptide(L)'
;PVANIGQAMQGKVSGVQIIDAGKPGDNVTIKIRGLGTINNSNPLVVIDGIPTDLGLSSLNMADVERVDVLKDASATAIYGSRGANGVVMITSKRGAEGAGKVTVNANWAIQNATKVPDMLNAAQYAALSNDMLSNNDDNTNPYWADPSSLGKGTNWLDEMLRTGVKQSYSVSYSGGTEKAHYYVSGGFLDQSGIVKSVNYRRFNFQANSDAQVNKWLKFTTNLTFSTDVKEGGTYSIGDAM
;
A
#
# COMPACT_ATOMS: atom_id res chain seq x y z
N PRO A 1 -1.17 0.54 12.92
CA PRO A 1 -0.60 -0.55 12.12
C PRO A 1 -0.69 -0.21 10.64
N VAL A 2 0.47 -0.14 9.97
CA VAL A 2 0.57 0.14 8.53
C VAL A 2 0.27 -1.13 7.72
N ALA A 3 -0.25 -0.97 6.48
CA ALA A 3 -0.66 -2.10 5.65
C ALA A 3 0.47 -2.63 4.78
N ASN A 4 1.40 -1.77 4.37
CA ASN A 4 2.49 -2.14 3.48
C ASN A 4 3.82 -1.49 3.90
N ILE A 5 4.90 -2.00 3.33
CA ILE A 5 6.28 -1.58 3.62
C ILE A 5 6.49 -0.11 3.28
N GLY A 6 5.91 0.37 2.17
CA GLY A 6 6.04 1.76 1.77
C GLY A 6 5.48 2.73 2.83
N GLN A 7 4.27 2.45 3.33
CA GLN A 7 3.71 3.26 4.43
C GLN A 7 4.62 3.27 5.68
N ALA A 8 5.25 2.13 5.98
CA ALA A 8 6.17 2.04 7.12
C ALA A 8 7.44 2.88 6.97
N MET A 9 7.87 3.13 5.73
CA MET A 9 9.05 3.93 5.40
C MET A 9 8.75 5.42 5.33
N GLN A 10 7.48 5.82 5.20
CA GLN A 10 7.07 7.21 5.01
C GLN A 10 7.59 8.09 6.16
N GLY A 11 8.28 9.17 5.80
CA GLY A 11 8.87 10.11 6.75
C GLY A 11 10.11 9.61 7.51
N LYS A 12 10.55 8.36 7.31
CA LYS A 12 11.69 7.77 8.03
C LYS A 12 12.98 7.73 7.22
N VAL A 13 12.89 7.84 5.90
CA VAL A 13 14.05 7.73 5.01
C VAL A 13 14.29 9.06 4.31
N SER A 14 15.42 9.71 4.59
CA SER A 14 15.77 11.00 3.97
C SER A 14 15.91 10.87 2.44
N GLY A 15 15.41 11.85 1.68
CA GLY A 15 15.49 11.87 0.21
C GLY A 15 14.62 10.82 -0.48
N VAL A 16 13.66 10.22 0.24
CA VAL A 16 12.66 9.32 -0.31
C VAL A 16 11.29 9.93 -0.11
N GLN A 17 10.59 10.15 -1.20
CA GLN A 17 9.20 10.56 -1.20
C GLN A 17 8.31 9.34 -1.41
N ILE A 18 7.34 9.15 -0.54
CA ILE A 18 6.37 8.07 -0.62
C ILE A 18 4.99 8.69 -0.74
N ILE A 19 4.31 8.36 -1.84
CA ILE A 19 2.96 8.80 -2.13
C ILE A 19 2.05 7.59 -2.03
N ASP A 20 1.15 7.64 -1.07
CA ASP A 20 0.11 6.63 -0.86
C ASP A 20 -1.22 7.19 -1.35
N ALA A 21 -1.88 6.50 -2.25
CA ALA A 21 -3.20 6.88 -2.72
C ALA A 21 -4.31 6.63 -1.68
N GLY A 22 -3.98 5.98 -0.55
CA GLY A 22 -4.92 5.69 0.53
C GLY A 22 -5.93 4.59 0.23
N LYS A 23 -5.85 3.98 -0.95
CA LYS A 23 -6.75 2.90 -1.35
C LYS A 23 -6.19 1.54 -0.89
N PRO A 24 -7.01 0.71 -0.23
CA PRO A 24 -6.60 -0.62 0.19
C PRO A 24 -6.01 -1.45 -0.94
N GLY A 25 -4.85 -2.07 -0.68
CA GLY A 25 -4.17 -2.94 -1.64
C GLY A 25 -3.42 -2.24 -2.77
N ASP A 26 -3.48 -0.92 -2.89
CA ASP A 26 -2.69 -0.24 -3.90
C ASP A 26 -1.22 -0.15 -3.49
N ASN A 27 -0.37 -0.14 -4.52
CA ASN A 27 1.05 0.08 -4.30
C ASN A 27 1.31 1.56 -4.02
N VAL A 28 2.17 1.81 -3.07
CA VAL A 28 2.69 3.16 -2.87
C VAL A 28 3.66 3.53 -3.98
N THR A 29 3.60 4.77 -4.44
CA THR A 29 4.61 5.31 -5.35
C THR A 29 5.81 5.79 -4.54
N ILE A 30 6.99 5.23 -4.84
CA ILE A 30 8.25 5.62 -4.20
C ILE A 30 9.07 6.41 -5.19
N LYS A 31 9.57 7.56 -4.78
CA LYS A 31 10.50 8.38 -5.56
C LYS A 31 11.74 8.66 -4.74
N ILE A 32 12.89 8.34 -5.32
CA ILE A 32 14.20 8.54 -4.68
C ILE A 32 14.89 9.71 -5.39
N ARG A 33 15.23 10.77 -4.63
CA ARG A 33 15.87 11.99 -5.14
C ARG A 33 15.06 12.74 -6.22
N GLY A 34 13.72 12.60 -6.21
CA GLY A 34 12.83 13.30 -7.13
C GLY A 34 12.56 12.53 -8.44
N LEU A 35 12.12 13.26 -9.46
CA LEU A 35 11.79 12.69 -10.77
C LEU A 35 13.06 12.70 -11.64
N GLY A 36 13.68 11.54 -11.84
CA GLY A 36 14.86 11.39 -12.69
C GLY A 36 14.54 11.21 -14.17
N THR A 37 13.32 10.77 -14.50
CA THR A 37 12.88 10.51 -15.88
C THR A 37 11.41 10.86 -16.07
N ILE A 38 11.01 11.08 -17.33
CA ILE A 38 9.61 11.36 -17.70
C ILE A 38 8.78 10.07 -17.72
N ASN A 39 9.38 8.91 -18.01
CA ASN A 39 8.63 7.66 -18.19
C ASN A 39 8.33 6.94 -16.87
N ASN A 40 9.32 6.27 -16.30
CA ASN A 40 9.16 5.50 -15.07
C ASN A 40 10.25 5.89 -14.06
N SER A 41 9.85 6.56 -13.00
CA SER A 41 10.74 6.99 -11.91
C SER A 41 10.67 6.09 -10.67
N ASN A 42 10.05 4.91 -10.78
CA ASN A 42 9.98 3.97 -9.66
C ASN A 42 11.36 3.32 -9.43
N PRO A 43 11.77 3.13 -8.18
CA PRO A 43 12.99 2.41 -7.87
C PRO A 43 12.84 0.92 -8.17
N LEU A 44 13.96 0.25 -8.40
CA LEU A 44 14.00 -1.20 -8.48
C LEU A 44 13.75 -1.82 -7.10
N VAL A 45 12.84 -2.78 -7.01
CA VAL A 45 12.62 -3.55 -5.79
C VAL A 45 13.44 -4.84 -5.86
N VAL A 46 14.18 -5.12 -4.80
CA VAL A 46 15.01 -6.33 -4.67
C VAL A 46 14.64 -7.02 -3.37
N ILE A 47 14.23 -8.28 -3.46
CA ILE A 47 13.87 -9.10 -2.29
C ILE A 47 14.90 -10.22 -2.17
N ASP A 48 15.59 -10.27 -1.03
CA ASP A 48 16.65 -11.26 -0.74
C ASP A 48 17.70 -11.38 -1.85
N GLY A 49 18.04 -10.26 -2.49
CA GLY A 49 19.01 -10.17 -3.57
C GLY A 49 18.45 -10.42 -4.98
N ILE A 50 17.17 -10.75 -5.11
CA ILE A 50 16.51 -11.03 -6.39
C ILE A 50 15.68 -9.81 -6.82
N PRO A 51 15.99 -9.17 -7.97
CA PRO A 51 15.14 -8.12 -8.53
C PRO A 51 13.74 -8.64 -8.87
N THR A 52 12.72 -7.90 -8.48
CA THR A 52 11.33 -8.29 -8.67
C THR A 52 10.46 -7.11 -9.09
N ASP A 53 9.42 -7.40 -9.84
CA ASP A 53 8.34 -6.47 -10.18
C ASP A 53 7.13 -6.59 -9.23
N LEU A 54 7.23 -7.44 -8.19
CA LEU A 54 6.21 -7.56 -7.17
C LEU A 54 6.03 -6.22 -6.44
N GLY A 55 4.80 -5.80 -6.30
CA GLY A 55 4.47 -4.62 -5.55
C GLY A 55 4.76 -4.78 -4.05
N LEU A 56 5.14 -3.71 -3.39
CA LEU A 56 5.38 -3.71 -1.94
C LEU A 56 4.12 -4.06 -1.13
N SER A 57 2.94 -3.87 -1.72
CA SER A 57 1.66 -4.28 -1.13
C SER A 57 1.50 -5.80 -1.03
N SER A 58 2.23 -6.58 -1.84
CA SER A 58 2.15 -8.05 -1.84
C SER A 58 2.91 -8.70 -0.68
N LEU A 59 3.79 -7.96 0.00
CA LEU A 59 4.60 -8.48 1.08
C LEU A 59 3.94 -8.29 2.43
N ASN A 60 4.09 -9.30 3.30
CA ASN A 60 3.66 -9.18 4.68
C ASN A 60 4.76 -8.51 5.52
N MET A 61 4.41 -7.41 6.18
CA MET A 61 5.33 -6.69 7.07
C MET A 61 5.92 -7.56 8.18
N ALA A 62 5.17 -8.55 8.64
CA ALA A 62 5.62 -9.45 9.71
C ALA A 62 6.80 -10.33 9.27
N ASP A 63 7.00 -10.53 7.97
CA ASP A 63 8.05 -11.37 7.38
C ASP A 63 9.30 -10.58 6.97
N VAL A 64 9.24 -9.25 7.07
CA VAL A 64 10.36 -8.37 6.75
C VAL A 64 11.25 -8.18 7.97
N GLU A 65 12.54 -8.36 7.78
CA GLU A 65 13.58 -8.08 8.77
C GLU A 65 14.09 -6.66 8.64
N ARG A 66 14.43 -6.25 7.40
CA ARG A 66 15.06 -4.97 7.11
C ARG A 66 14.68 -4.45 5.73
N VAL A 67 14.63 -3.13 5.60
CA VAL A 67 14.50 -2.42 4.33
C VAL A 67 15.61 -1.40 4.21
N ASP A 68 16.41 -1.52 3.16
CA ASP A 68 17.50 -0.60 2.84
C ASP A 68 17.19 0.12 1.53
N VAL A 69 17.48 1.42 1.47
CA VAL A 69 17.29 2.21 0.26
C VAL A 69 18.65 2.66 -0.27
N LEU A 70 19.03 2.11 -1.42
CA LEU A 70 20.26 2.48 -2.12
C LEU A 70 19.97 3.67 -3.04
N LYS A 71 20.58 4.79 -2.75
CA LYS A 71 20.35 6.07 -3.46
C LYS A 71 21.53 6.46 -4.34
N ASP A 72 22.72 5.96 -4.00
CA ASP A 72 23.96 6.39 -4.64
C ASP A 72 24.30 5.51 -5.84
N ALA A 73 24.82 6.12 -6.90
CA ALA A 73 25.17 5.42 -8.14
C ALA A 73 26.15 4.25 -7.92
N SER A 74 27.10 4.39 -6.99
CA SER A 74 28.03 3.32 -6.63
C SER A 74 27.32 2.10 -6.00
N ALA A 75 26.34 2.34 -5.15
CA ALA A 75 25.58 1.28 -4.50
C ALA A 75 24.57 0.59 -5.46
N THR A 76 24.09 1.33 -6.47
CA THR A 76 23.13 0.80 -7.46
C THR A 76 23.81 0.19 -8.69
N ALA A 77 25.11 0.38 -8.86
CA ALA A 77 25.87 -0.06 -10.04
C ALA A 77 25.73 -1.56 -10.35
N ILE A 78 25.61 -2.42 -9.31
CA ILE A 78 25.43 -3.86 -9.47
C ILE A 78 24.12 -4.24 -10.16
N TYR A 79 23.14 -3.32 -10.20
CA TYR A 79 21.82 -3.54 -10.84
C TYR A 79 21.75 -2.89 -12.23
N GLY A 80 22.85 -2.29 -12.71
CA GLY A 80 22.93 -1.65 -14.02
C GLY A 80 21.90 -0.54 -14.22
N SER A 81 21.40 -0.40 -15.44
CA SER A 81 20.37 0.61 -15.80
C SER A 81 19.07 0.50 -15.01
N ARG A 82 18.70 -0.69 -14.54
CA ARG A 82 17.50 -0.90 -13.70
C ARG A 82 17.60 -0.20 -12.34
N GLY A 83 18.82 -0.01 -11.84
CA GLY A 83 19.09 0.71 -10.59
C GLY A 83 19.17 2.23 -10.71
N ALA A 84 19.00 2.81 -11.90
CA ALA A 84 19.19 4.24 -12.14
C ALA A 84 18.29 5.15 -11.28
N ASN A 85 17.07 4.71 -10.97
CA ASN A 85 16.12 5.43 -10.11
C ASN A 85 16.26 5.09 -8.62
N GLY A 86 17.34 4.41 -8.23
CA GLY A 86 17.56 3.87 -6.89
C GLY A 86 17.02 2.45 -6.73
N VAL A 87 17.38 1.83 -5.61
CA VAL A 87 17.00 0.44 -5.30
C VAL A 87 16.44 0.37 -3.89
N VAL A 88 15.31 -0.30 -3.73
CA VAL A 88 14.73 -0.67 -2.43
C VAL A 88 15.03 -2.14 -2.19
N MET A 89 15.94 -2.41 -1.26
CA MET A 89 16.31 -3.76 -0.85
C MET A 89 15.49 -4.19 0.36
N ILE A 90 14.84 -5.32 0.24
CA ILE A 90 14.05 -5.93 1.30
C ILE A 90 14.73 -7.23 1.69
N THR A 91 15.09 -7.35 2.96
CA THR A 91 15.60 -8.58 3.54
C THR A 91 14.48 -9.25 4.33
N SER A 92 14.17 -10.47 3.98
CA SER A 92 13.16 -11.25 4.68
C SER A 92 13.74 -11.93 5.93
N LYS A 93 12.87 -12.23 6.89
CA LYS A 93 13.24 -12.94 8.10
C LYS A 93 13.75 -14.34 7.79
N ARG A 94 14.77 -14.73 8.51
CA ARG A 94 15.37 -16.07 8.49
C ARG A 94 15.32 -16.70 9.88
N GLY A 95 15.52 -17.99 9.94
CA GLY A 95 15.72 -18.66 11.21
C GLY A 95 17.04 -18.23 11.86
N ALA A 96 17.07 -18.29 13.17
CA ALA A 96 18.28 -18.13 13.98
C ALA A 96 18.58 -19.42 14.74
N GLU A 97 19.82 -19.59 15.15
CA GLU A 97 20.21 -20.69 16.03
C GLU A 97 19.42 -20.65 17.34
N GLY A 98 18.93 -21.80 17.75
CA GLY A 98 18.19 -21.96 18.99
C GLY A 98 16.93 -22.82 18.86
N ALA A 99 16.23 -22.95 19.97
CA ALA A 99 14.96 -23.68 20.02
C ALA A 99 13.91 -23.03 19.10
N GLY A 100 13.09 -23.87 18.47
CA GLY A 100 12.01 -23.40 17.64
C GLY A 100 11.05 -22.45 18.36
N LYS A 101 10.77 -21.30 17.74
CA LYS A 101 9.91 -20.25 18.29
C LYS A 101 8.71 -20.05 17.39
N VAL A 102 7.51 -20.16 17.96
CA VAL A 102 6.27 -19.75 17.30
C VAL A 102 5.98 -18.29 17.67
N THR A 103 5.66 -17.48 16.68
CA THR A 103 5.21 -16.10 16.88
C THR A 103 3.85 -15.92 16.21
N VAL A 104 2.89 -15.41 16.98
CA VAL A 104 1.53 -15.11 16.51
C VAL A 104 1.30 -13.62 16.66
N ASN A 105 0.87 -12.97 15.58
CA ASN A 105 0.46 -11.57 15.59
C ASN A 105 -0.98 -11.45 15.11
N ALA A 106 -1.76 -10.67 15.83
CA ALA A 106 -3.12 -10.31 15.46
C ALA A 106 -3.30 -8.81 15.67
N ASN A 107 -3.73 -8.11 14.64
CA ASN A 107 -3.93 -6.67 14.68
C ASN A 107 -5.29 -6.30 14.11
N TRP A 108 -5.98 -5.42 14.81
CA TRP A 108 -7.21 -4.77 14.36
C TRP A 108 -7.02 -3.27 14.33
N ALA A 109 -7.55 -2.62 13.33
CA ALA A 109 -7.56 -1.18 13.23
C ALA A 109 -8.88 -0.68 12.63
N ILE A 110 -9.34 0.46 13.12
CA ILE A 110 -10.50 1.18 12.61
C ILE A 110 -9.99 2.39 11.83
N GLN A 111 -10.54 2.62 10.66
CA GLN A 111 -10.16 3.69 9.75
C GLN A 111 -11.37 4.58 9.48
N ASN A 112 -11.24 5.88 9.73
CA ASN A 112 -12.25 6.88 9.41
C ASN A 112 -11.61 7.99 8.58
N ALA A 113 -12.41 8.69 7.79
CA ALA A 113 -11.97 9.92 7.15
C ALA A 113 -11.63 10.95 8.24
N THR A 114 -10.41 11.46 8.23
CA THR A 114 -9.95 12.45 9.23
C THR A 114 -10.51 13.83 8.96
N LYS A 115 -10.76 14.14 7.69
CA LYS A 115 -11.36 15.40 7.25
C LYS A 115 -12.18 15.13 5.99
N VAL A 116 -13.41 15.56 6.03
CA VAL A 116 -14.33 15.55 4.88
C VAL A 116 -14.58 17.01 4.55
N PRO A 117 -14.46 17.45 3.28
CA PRO A 117 -14.78 18.82 2.91
C PRO A 117 -16.28 19.10 3.11
N ASP A 118 -16.60 20.32 3.49
CA ASP A 118 -17.99 20.76 3.53
C ASP A 118 -18.50 20.92 2.10
N MET A 119 -19.56 20.22 1.77
CA MET A 119 -20.18 20.25 0.45
C MET A 119 -21.38 21.20 0.44
N LEU A 120 -21.61 21.83 -0.70
CA LEU A 120 -22.84 22.58 -0.92
C LEU A 120 -24.03 21.62 -0.88
N ASN A 121 -25.11 22.07 -0.27
CA ASN A 121 -26.39 21.36 -0.36
C ASN A 121 -27.05 21.62 -1.74
N ALA A 122 -28.13 20.88 -2.05
CA ALA A 122 -28.78 20.97 -3.38
C ALA A 122 -29.22 22.39 -3.73
N ALA A 123 -29.80 23.11 -2.79
CA ALA A 123 -30.23 24.49 -2.99
C ALA A 123 -29.06 25.45 -3.25
N GLN A 124 -27.98 25.31 -2.47
CA GLN A 124 -26.78 26.12 -2.65
C GLN A 124 -26.07 25.84 -3.96
N TYR A 125 -25.97 24.55 -4.35
CA TYR A 125 -25.38 24.14 -5.63
C TYR A 125 -26.17 24.69 -6.81
N ALA A 126 -27.51 24.59 -6.77
CA ALA A 126 -28.38 25.11 -7.83
C ALA A 126 -28.27 26.65 -7.95
N ALA A 127 -28.22 27.36 -6.82
CA ALA A 127 -28.03 28.81 -6.81
C ALA A 127 -26.68 29.20 -7.41
N LEU A 128 -25.59 28.57 -6.98
CA LEU A 128 -24.25 28.82 -7.53
C LEU A 128 -24.19 28.52 -9.04
N SER A 129 -24.79 27.40 -9.47
CA SER A 129 -24.82 27.04 -10.89
C SER A 129 -25.61 28.05 -11.74
N ASN A 130 -26.74 28.53 -11.21
CA ASN A 130 -27.50 29.60 -11.90
C ASN A 130 -26.71 30.90 -12.02
N ASP A 131 -25.99 31.29 -10.95
CA ASP A 131 -25.11 32.45 -10.95
C ASP A 131 -23.99 32.30 -12.01
N MET A 132 -23.39 31.13 -12.09
CA MET A 132 -22.35 30.84 -13.11
C MET A 132 -22.90 30.94 -14.54
N LEU A 133 -24.07 30.38 -14.80
CA LEU A 133 -24.73 30.43 -16.11
C LEU A 133 -25.11 31.86 -16.48
N SER A 134 -25.67 32.62 -15.54
CA SER A 134 -26.03 34.04 -15.73
C SER A 134 -24.81 34.91 -16.05
N ASN A 135 -23.66 34.63 -15.41
CA ASN A 135 -22.43 35.39 -15.68
C ASN A 135 -21.80 35.09 -17.03
N ASN A 136 -22.14 33.95 -17.65
CA ASN A 136 -21.68 33.55 -18.97
C ASN A 136 -22.69 33.88 -20.09
N ASP A 137 -23.71 34.68 -19.80
CA ASP A 137 -24.83 34.93 -20.75
C ASP A 137 -25.61 33.69 -21.18
N ASP A 138 -25.46 32.59 -20.45
CA ASP A 138 -26.22 31.35 -20.69
C ASP A 138 -27.56 31.37 -19.93
N ASN A 139 -28.53 30.64 -20.47
CA ASN A 139 -29.83 30.51 -19.84
C ASN A 139 -29.71 29.70 -18.53
N THR A 140 -30.40 30.13 -17.46
CA THR A 140 -30.51 29.34 -16.25
C THR A 140 -31.17 27.97 -16.53
N ASN A 141 -30.74 26.94 -15.78
CA ASN A 141 -31.32 25.62 -15.94
C ASN A 141 -32.79 25.64 -15.46
N PRO A 142 -33.76 25.29 -16.32
CA PRO A 142 -35.18 25.30 -15.98
C PRO A 142 -35.54 24.44 -14.76
N TYR A 143 -34.77 23.34 -14.52
CA TYR A 143 -34.97 22.47 -13.36
C TYR A 143 -34.52 23.11 -12.05
N TRP A 144 -33.73 24.20 -12.10
CA TRP A 144 -33.23 24.94 -10.95
C TRP A 144 -33.76 26.36 -10.88
N ALA A 145 -34.89 26.62 -11.53
CA ALA A 145 -35.52 27.96 -11.56
C ALA A 145 -35.82 28.47 -10.13
N ASP A 146 -36.18 27.59 -9.22
CA ASP A 146 -36.30 27.91 -7.79
C ASP A 146 -35.38 26.99 -6.98
N PRO A 147 -34.12 27.40 -6.72
CA PRO A 147 -33.18 26.63 -5.91
C PRO A 147 -33.68 26.29 -4.50
N SER A 148 -34.50 27.17 -3.91
CA SER A 148 -34.98 26.97 -2.55
C SER A 148 -35.91 25.76 -2.39
N SER A 149 -36.60 25.41 -3.46
CA SER A 149 -37.49 24.25 -3.51
C SER A 149 -36.78 22.90 -3.41
N LEU A 150 -35.47 22.85 -3.71
CA LEU A 150 -34.67 21.61 -3.71
C LEU A 150 -34.27 21.13 -2.31
N GLY A 151 -34.41 22.01 -1.30
CA GLY A 151 -34.03 21.67 0.07
C GLY A 151 -32.54 21.30 0.24
N LYS A 152 -32.26 20.39 1.18
CA LYS A 152 -30.86 20.00 1.45
C LYS A 152 -30.30 18.98 0.44
N GLY A 153 -31.17 18.19 -0.19
CA GLY A 153 -30.73 17.09 -1.06
C GLY A 153 -29.99 15.98 -0.29
N THR A 154 -29.27 15.17 -1.02
CA THR A 154 -28.49 14.05 -0.48
C THR A 154 -27.02 14.45 -0.34
N ASN A 155 -26.43 14.22 0.83
CA ASN A 155 -24.97 14.33 1.01
C ASN A 155 -24.30 13.05 0.49
N TRP A 156 -23.88 13.04 -0.75
CA TRP A 156 -23.27 11.90 -1.39
C TRP A 156 -21.96 11.44 -0.73
N LEU A 157 -21.21 12.37 -0.11
CA LEU A 157 -19.99 11.97 0.63
C LEU A 157 -20.35 11.11 1.84
N ASP A 158 -21.37 11.46 2.61
CA ASP A 158 -21.83 10.66 3.75
C ASP A 158 -22.34 9.30 3.28
N GLU A 159 -23.03 9.27 2.13
CA GLU A 159 -23.50 8.01 1.55
C GLU A 159 -22.38 7.11 1.03
N MET A 160 -21.29 7.69 0.53
CA MET A 160 -20.15 6.94 0.00
C MET A 160 -19.16 6.49 1.08
N LEU A 161 -19.06 7.24 2.18
CA LEU A 161 -18.09 6.97 3.22
C LEU A 161 -18.64 5.97 4.26
N ARG A 162 -17.73 5.23 4.85
CA ARG A 162 -17.98 4.35 5.98
C ARG A 162 -16.78 4.27 6.90
N THR A 163 -16.97 3.76 8.08
CA THR A 163 -15.87 3.28 8.92
C THR A 163 -15.26 2.03 8.30
N GLY A 164 -14.01 2.08 7.92
CA GLY A 164 -13.26 0.94 7.44
C GLY A 164 -12.68 0.12 8.60
N VAL A 165 -12.58 -1.19 8.42
CA VAL A 165 -11.97 -2.11 9.39
C VAL A 165 -10.81 -2.84 8.71
N LYS A 166 -9.68 -2.91 9.39
CA LYS A 166 -8.52 -3.67 8.96
C LYS A 166 -8.22 -4.75 9.99
N GLN A 167 -8.07 -5.97 9.53
CA GLN A 167 -7.70 -7.14 10.32
C GLN A 167 -6.48 -7.80 9.68
N SER A 168 -5.48 -8.12 10.49
CA SER A 168 -4.26 -8.76 10.01
C SER A 168 -3.83 -9.81 11.02
N TYR A 169 -3.61 -11.00 10.51
CA TYR A 169 -3.18 -12.17 11.28
C TYR A 169 -1.92 -12.74 10.65
N SER A 170 -0.95 -13.08 11.46
CA SER A 170 0.23 -13.82 10.98
C SER A 170 0.71 -14.80 12.03
N VAL A 171 1.14 -15.95 11.54
CA VAL A 171 1.77 -16.99 12.35
C VAL A 171 3.10 -17.31 11.71
N SER A 172 4.16 -17.35 12.48
CA SER A 172 5.47 -17.77 12.00
C SER A 172 6.13 -18.75 12.96
N TYR A 173 6.92 -19.65 12.37
CA TYR A 173 7.77 -20.58 13.09
C TYR A 173 9.21 -20.42 12.61
N SER A 174 10.12 -20.19 13.53
CA SER A 174 11.54 -19.99 13.23
C SER A 174 12.41 -20.74 14.21
N GLY A 175 13.55 -21.23 13.75
CA GLY A 175 14.53 -21.90 14.57
C GLY A 175 15.72 -22.34 13.77
N GLY A 176 16.63 -23.05 14.39
CA GLY A 176 17.80 -23.56 13.69
C GLY A 176 18.83 -24.19 14.62
N THR A 177 19.80 -24.81 13.99
CA THR A 177 21.02 -25.34 14.57
C THR A 177 22.22 -24.60 14.00
N GLU A 178 23.42 -24.85 14.47
CA GLU A 178 24.66 -24.33 13.86
C GLU A 178 24.73 -24.48 12.34
N LYS A 179 24.10 -25.55 11.79
CA LYS A 179 24.21 -25.93 10.38
C LYS A 179 22.97 -25.64 9.55
N ALA A 180 21.82 -25.46 10.16
CA ALA A 180 20.58 -25.29 9.44
C ALA A 180 19.65 -24.31 10.17
N HIS A 181 19.13 -23.35 9.42
CA HIS A 181 18.14 -22.39 9.90
C HIS A 181 16.89 -22.47 9.06
N TYR A 182 15.74 -22.26 9.66
CA TYR A 182 14.45 -22.27 8.97
C TYR A 182 13.52 -21.19 9.52
N TYR A 183 12.75 -20.63 8.62
CA TYR A 183 11.67 -19.68 8.90
C TYR A 183 10.49 -20.04 8.00
N VAL A 184 9.32 -20.22 8.58
CA VAL A 184 8.07 -20.46 7.83
C VAL A 184 7.01 -19.53 8.41
N SER A 185 6.25 -18.86 7.56
CA SER A 185 5.15 -18.00 7.98
C SER A 185 3.95 -18.10 7.08
N GLY A 186 2.78 -17.82 7.66
CA GLY A 186 1.53 -17.59 6.95
C GLY A 186 0.88 -16.31 7.46
N GLY A 187 0.33 -15.52 6.57
CA GLY A 187 -0.32 -14.25 6.89
C GLY A 187 -1.62 -14.06 6.14
N PHE A 188 -2.57 -13.44 6.79
CA PHE A 188 -3.86 -13.05 6.23
C PHE A 188 -4.15 -11.59 6.58
N LEU A 189 -4.56 -10.81 5.58
CA LEU A 189 -4.98 -9.43 5.70
C LEU A 189 -6.37 -9.28 5.08
N ASP A 190 -7.30 -8.70 5.84
CA ASP A 190 -8.60 -8.25 5.35
C ASP A 190 -8.76 -6.78 5.72
N GLN A 191 -8.99 -5.93 4.73
CA GLN A 191 -9.11 -4.50 4.90
C GLN A 191 -10.30 -3.96 4.10
N SER A 192 -11.28 -3.41 4.80
CA SER A 192 -12.34 -2.60 4.23
C SER A 192 -11.85 -1.15 4.08
N GLY A 193 -12.05 -0.55 2.91
CA GLY A 193 -11.79 0.88 2.70
C GLY A 193 -12.81 1.78 3.39
N ILE A 194 -12.44 3.04 3.55
CA ILE A 194 -13.35 4.09 4.03
C ILE A 194 -14.42 4.46 3.00
N VAL A 195 -14.21 4.12 1.74
CA VAL A 195 -15.22 4.21 0.68
C VAL A 195 -15.96 2.89 0.59
N LYS A 196 -17.30 2.93 0.53
CA LYS A 196 -18.15 1.73 0.37
C LYS A 196 -17.72 0.97 -0.89
N SER A 197 -17.84 -0.36 -0.87
CA SER A 197 -17.47 -1.27 -1.96
C SER A 197 -15.98 -1.41 -2.25
N VAL A 198 -15.11 -0.74 -1.51
CA VAL A 198 -13.66 -0.93 -1.63
C VAL A 198 -13.20 -1.89 -0.55
N ASN A 199 -12.70 -3.06 -0.94
CA ASN A 199 -12.17 -4.08 -0.03
C ASN A 199 -10.88 -4.66 -0.60
N TYR A 200 -10.03 -5.15 0.29
CA TYR A 200 -8.78 -5.80 -0.05
C TYR A 200 -8.53 -6.99 0.85
N ARG A 201 -8.25 -8.14 0.27
CA ARG A 201 -7.84 -9.35 0.99
C ARG A 201 -6.55 -9.85 0.42
N ARG A 202 -5.68 -10.33 1.30
CA ARG A 202 -4.40 -10.89 0.90
C ARG A 202 -4.04 -12.07 1.77
N PHE A 203 -3.57 -13.12 1.15
CA PHE A 203 -2.94 -14.25 1.81
C PHE A 203 -1.47 -14.32 1.40
N ASN A 204 -0.58 -14.52 2.35
CA ASN A 204 0.85 -14.68 2.15
C ASN A 204 1.33 -15.98 2.78
N PHE A 205 2.30 -16.59 2.11
CA PHE A 205 3.09 -17.69 2.65
C PHE A 205 4.56 -17.46 2.34
N GLN A 206 5.43 -17.70 3.31
CA GLN A 206 6.87 -17.60 3.15
C GLN A 206 7.56 -18.77 3.81
N ALA A 207 8.57 -19.32 3.15
CA ALA A 207 9.44 -20.34 3.69
C ALA A 207 10.88 -20.08 3.27
N ASN A 208 11.73 -19.82 4.25
CA ASN A 208 13.16 -19.59 4.06
C ASN A 208 13.94 -20.65 4.82
N SER A 209 14.93 -21.25 4.16
CA SER A 209 15.86 -22.16 4.84
C SER A 209 17.29 -21.97 4.34
N ASP A 210 18.22 -22.12 5.26
CA ASP A 210 19.65 -22.17 5.00
C ASP A 210 20.20 -23.47 5.61
N ALA A 211 20.94 -24.25 4.85
CA ALA A 211 21.59 -25.45 5.32
C ALA A 211 23.05 -25.51 4.86
N GLN A 212 23.97 -25.59 5.80
CA GLN A 212 25.38 -25.85 5.54
C GLN A 212 25.58 -27.37 5.49
N VAL A 213 25.55 -27.95 4.28
CA VAL A 213 25.68 -29.39 4.09
C VAL A 213 27.08 -29.86 4.44
N ASN A 214 28.09 -29.10 3.98
CA ASN A 214 29.49 -29.33 4.34
C ASN A 214 30.29 -28.01 4.22
N LYS A 215 31.61 -28.04 4.42
CA LYS A 215 32.46 -26.81 4.44
C LYS A 215 32.41 -26.02 3.13
N TRP A 216 32.09 -26.64 2.02
CA TRP A 216 32.09 -26.02 0.69
C TRP A 216 30.68 -25.89 0.06
N LEU A 217 29.63 -26.51 0.64
CA LEU A 217 28.29 -26.50 0.10
C LEU A 217 27.28 -25.93 1.11
N LYS A 218 26.71 -24.79 0.75
CA LYS A 218 25.57 -24.19 1.43
C LYS A 218 24.36 -24.23 0.50
N PHE A 219 23.24 -24.70 1.01
CA PHE A 219 21.95 -24.70 0.31
C PHE A 219 21.04 -23.63 0.94
N THR A 220 20.52 -22.75 0.11
CA THR A 220 19.61 -21.68 0.55
C THR A 220 18.34 -21.73 -0.28
N THR A 221 17.20 -21.75 0.38
CA THR A 221 15.88 -21.71 -0.26
C THR A 221 15.11 -20.50 0.24
N ASN A 222 14.55 -19.73 -0.69
CA ASN A 222 13.62 -18.66 -0.42
C ASN A 222 12.35 -18.91 -1.25
N LEU A 223 11.24 -19.17 -0.60
CA LEU A 223 9.94 -19.36 -1.22
C LEU A 223 8.99 -18.32 -0.68
N THR A 224 8.44 -17.49 -1.56
CA THR A 224 7.42 -16.49 -1.24
C THR A 224 6.22 -16.69 -2.16
N PHE A 225 5.06 -16.82 -1.57
CA PHE A 225 3.79 -16.87 -2.27
C PHE A 225 2.87 -15.80 -1.73
N SER A 226 2.19 -15.09 -2.62
CA SER A 226 1.19 -14.09 -2.26
C SER A 226 0.03 -14.16 -3.26
N THR A 227 -1.18 -14.13 -2.75
CA THR A 227 -2.38 -13.95 -3.57
C THR A 227 -3.25 -12.89 -2.92
N ASP A 228 -3.85 -12.04 -3.75
CA ASP A 228 -4.70 -10.97 -3.28
C ASP A 228 -5.95 -10.80 -4.14
N VAL A 229 -7.00 -10.29 -3.51
CA VAL A 229 -8.26 -9.91 -4.15
C VAL A 229 -8.53 -8.45 -3.81
N LYS A 230 -8.70 -7.64 -4.84
CA LYS A 230 -9.11 -6.24 -4.76
C LYS A 230 -10.54 -6.11 -5.26
N GLU A 231 -11.42 -5.66 -4.40
CA GLU A 231 -12.78 -5.28 -4.75
C GLU A 231 -12.86 -3.77 -4.73
N GLY A 232 -13.50 -3.19 -5.71
CA GLY A 232 -13.72 -1.75 -5.79
C GLY A 232 -13.67 -1.25 -7.21
N GLY A 233 -14.66 -0.43 -7.56
CA GLY A 233 -14.73 0.23 -8.86
C GLY A 233 -13.66 1.32 -9.01
N THR A 234 -13.46 1.75 -10.23
CA THR A 234 -12.67 2.92 -10.62
C THR A 234 -13.35 4.25 -10.27
N TYR A 235 -14.26 4.24 -9.28
CA TYR A 235 -14.93 5.48 -8.88
C TYR A 235 -13.93 6.41 -8.20
N SER A 236 -13.71 7.55 -8.82
CA SER A 236 -13.07 8.69 -8.19
C SER A 236 -14.10 9.43 -7.34
N ILE A 237 -13.70 9.91 -6.17
CA ILE A 237 -14.57 10.82 -5.37
C ILE A 237 -14.91 12.08 -6.21
N GLY A 238 -14.04 12.44 -7.17
CA GLY A 238 -14.31 13.52 -8.13
C GLY A 238 -15.48 13.28 -9.08
N ASP A 239 -15.87 12.01 -9.31
CA ASP A 239 -17.03 11.69 -10.18
C ASP A 239 -18.36 11.79 -9.41
N ALA A 240 -18.32 11.99 -8.11
CA ALA A 240 -19.47 12.14 -7.22
C ALA A 240 -19.70 13.60 -6.76
N MET A 241 -18.82 14.50 -7.18
CA MET A 241 -18.92 15.95 -6.97
C MET A 241 -19.47 16.60 -8.24
#